data_3f120ed2283b0e877dd0f4dfd86de74c
#
_entry.id   3f120ed2283b0e877dd0f4dfd86de74c
#
_cell.length_a   1.000
_cell.length_b   1.000
_cell.length_c   1.000
_cell.angle_alpha   90.00
_cell.angle_beta   90.00
_cell.angle_gamma   90.00
#
_symmetry.space_group_name_H-M   'P 1'
#
loop_
_entity.id
_entity.type
_entity.pdbx_description
1 polymer ?
#
loop_
_entity_poly.entity_id
_entity_poly.type
_entity_poly.pdbx_seq_one_letter_code
_entity_poly.pdbx_strand_id
1 'polypeptide(L)'
;MSGQSSSAVPEDSVPEDSVPGDSVQGESEESAQARELRETLGTGLGTAQEHLQQNGGFFPFGITLGSDGELRIVMVTPGEPDEDGEVDAGQMLTDLHELLRQGRDEFRAVAIVSDVSLPEHGSDGIHGAAEHRDGAVLAAIIPYVPGAEGFNFAAVEPDTHEPSIWVD
;
A
#
# COMPACT_ATOMS: atom_id res chain seq x y z
N MET A 1 -3.48 44.90 11.31
CA MET A 1 -3.52 44.63 11.19
C MET A 1 -3.39 44.08 11.12
N SER A 2 -3.54 44.12 11.13
CA SER A 2 -3.78 43.55 10.98
C SER A 2 -3.69 42.76 10.95
N GLY A 3 -3.95 42.80 11.05
CA GLY A 3 -4.39 42.08 11.01
C GLY A 3 -4.26 41.20 10.96
N GLN A 4 -4.59 41.01 10.91
CA GLN A 4 -4.91 40.36 10.85
C GLN A 4 -4.77 39.59 10.75
N SER A 5 -4.98 39.96 10.90
CA SER A 5 -5.22 39.37 10.80
C SER A 5 -5.07 38.60 10.69
N SER A 6 -5.37 38.70 10.75
CA SER A 6 -5.62 38.11 10.67
C SER A 6 -5.48 37.34 10.57
N SER A 7 -5.83 37.43 10.64
CA SER A 7 -6.10 36.79 10.56
C SER A 7 -6.01 36.05 10.41
N ALA A 8 -6.35 36.20 10.46
CA ALA A 8 -6.71 35.58 10.32
C ALA A 8 -6.56 34.74 10.15
N VAL A 9 -6.85 34.80 10.11
CA VAL A 9 -7.13 34.12 9.90
C VAL A 9 -6.96 33.29 9.86
N PRO A 10 -7.37 33.47 9.72
CA PRO A 10 -7.67 32.81 9.59
C PRO A 10 -7.55 32.11 9.50
N GLU A 11 -7.89 31.86 9.37
CA GLU A 11 -8.23 31.52 9.21
C GLU A 11 -7.85 30.97 8.94
N ASP A 12 -8.16 31.09 8.85
CA ASP A 12 -8.25 30.84 8.50
C ASP A 12 -7.65 30.27 8.39
N SER A 13 -7.93 30.26 8.38
CA SER A 13 -7.94 29.86 8.20
C SER A 13 -7.69 29.15 8.11
N VAL A 14 -8.04 29.10 8.15
CA VAL A 14 -8.38 28.49 8.08
C VAL A 14 -8.33 27.77 7.93
N PRO A 15 -8.73 27.74 7.78
CA PRO A 15 -9.16 27.21 7.64
C PRO A 15 -9.08 26.64 7.54
N GLU A 16 -9.46 26.33 7.50
CA GLU A 16 -9.96 26.09 7.42
C GLU A 16 -9.88 25.64 7.21
N ASP A 17 -10.12 25.56 7.19
CA ASP A 17 -10.56 25.34 6.99
C ASP A 17 -10.47 24.82 6.89
N SER A 18 -10.74 24.67 6.93
CA SER A 18 -11.26 24.33 6.89
C SER A 18 -11.34 23.80 6.79
N VAL A 19 -11.71 23.64 6.91
CA VAL A 19 -12.40 23.22 6.93
C VAL A 19 -12.57 22.73 6.86
N PRO A 20 -13.08 22.62 6.81
CA PRO A 20 -13.68 22.08 6.77
C PRO A 20 -13.71 21.55 6.87
N GLY A 21 -14.10 21.30 6.87
CA GLY A 21 -14.70 20.82 7.04
C GLY A 21 -14.75 20.19 7.14
N ASP A 22 -15.27 20.00 7.26
CA ASP A 22 -15.80 19.43 7.39
C ASP A 22 -15.84 18.75 7.36
N SER A 23 -16.01 18.67 7.38
CA SER A 23 -16.45 17.99 7.39
C SER A 23 -16.32 17.35 7.42
N VAL A 24 -16.56 17.29 7.49
CA VAL A 24 -16.79 16.64 7.53
C VAL A 24 -16.65 15.94 7.60
N GLN A 25 -17.12 15.68 7.55
CA GLN A 25 -17.34 14.86 7.67
C GLN A 25 -17.21 14.02 7.25
N GLY A 26 -17.42 13.85 6.90
CA GLY A 26 -17.59 12.95 6.68
C GLY A 26 -16.85 12.59 6.14
N GLU A 27 -16.86 12.85 5.66
CA GLU A 27 -16.15 12.45 5.43
C GLU A 27 -15.17 12.41 5.80
N SER A 28 -15.05 13.34 5.57
CA SER A 28 -14.05 13.13 6.37
C SER A 28 -14.21 12.03 7.23
N GLU A 29 -15.22 11.64 7.14
CA GLU A 29 -15.64 10.64 8.05
C GLU A 29 -15.19 9.29 7.63
N GLU A 30 -13.99 9.24 7.13
CA GLU A 30 -13.38 7.96 6.86
C GLU A 30 -13.28 7.19 8.16
N SER A 31 -13.72 5.93 8.14
CA SER A 31 -13.63 5.09 9.32
C SER A 31 -12.16 4.84 9.67
N ALA A 32 -11.93 4.44 10.93
CA ALA A 32 -10.60 4.06 11.35
C ALA A 32 -10.06 2.91 10.51
N GLN A 33 -10.93 1.95 10.17
CA GLN A 33 -10.54 0.81 9.36
C GLN A 33 -10.10 1.22 7.95
N ALA A 34 -10.83 2.15 7.33
CA ALA A 34 -10.47 2.61 5.99
C ALA A 34 -9.15 3.35 6.01
N ARG A 35 -8.92 4.16 7.03
CA ARG A 35 -7.65 4.87 7.17
C ARG A 35 -6.50 3.91 7.38
N GLU A 36 -6.71 2.89 8.22
CA GLU A 36 -5.66 1.90 8.46
C GLU A 36 -5.33 1.11 7.20
N LEU A 37 -6.34 0.76 6.41
CA LEU A 37 -6.13 0.10 5.13
C LEU A 37 -5.31 0.97 4.19
N ARG A 38 -5.68 2.24 4.09
CA ARG A 38 -4.99 3.16 3.18
C ARG A 38 -3.54 3.37 3.60
N GLU A 39 -3.29 3.48 4.89
CA GLU A 39 -1.93 3.64 5.39
C GLU A 39 -1.08 2.39 5.14
N THR A 40 -1.68 1.23 5.36
CA THR A 40 -0.97 -0.04 5.17
C THR A 40 -0.63 -0.23 3.69
N LEU A 41 -1.60 -0.01 2.81
CA LEU A 41 -1.39 -0.14 1.38
C LEU A 41 -0.40 0.90 0.86
N GLY A 42 -0.56 2.15 1.28
CA GLY A 42 0.31 3.22 0.84
C GLY A 42 1.76 2.99 1.24
N THR A 43 1.98 2.49 2.45
CA THR A 43 3.33 2.16 2.90
C THR A 43 3.94 1.08 2.00
N GLY A 44 3.16 0.06 1.65
CA GLY A 44 3.66 -1.01 0.78
C GLY A 44 4.00 -0.51 -0.61
N LEU A 45 3.12 0.28 -1.20
CA LEU A 45 3.36 0.80 -2.55
C LEU A 45 4.58 1.72 -2.57
N GLY A 46 4.73 2.58 -1.56
CA GLY A 46 5.88 3.47 -1.47
C GLY A 46 7.18 2.71 -1.28
N THR A 47 7.15 1.64 -0.47
CA THR A 47 8.33 0.81 -0.26
C THR A 47 8.75 0.14 -1.56
N ALA A 48 7.79 -0.35 -2.35
CA ALA A 48 8.11 -0.97 -3.63
C ALA A 48 8.73 0.03 -4.60
N GLN A 49 8.23 1.27 -4.62
CA GLN A 49 8.82 2.31 -5.47
C GLN A 49 10.27 2.58 -5.08
N GLU A 50 10.56 2.63 -3.78
CA GLU A 50 11.92 2.83 -3.32
C GLU A 50 12.83 1.67 -3.72
N HIS A 51 12.34 0.44 -3.58
CA HIS A 51 13.14 -0.73 -3.96
C HIS A 51 13.46 -0.71 -5.46
N LEU A 52 12.48 -0.34 -6.28
CA LEU A 52 12.71 -0.23 -7.72
C LEU A 52 13.78 0.81 -8.03
N GLN A 53 13.69 1.98 -7.40
CA GLN A 53 14.66 3.03 -7.66
C GLN A 53 16.06 2.67 -7.17
N GLN A 54 16.17 1.95 -6.07
CA GLN A 54 17.45 1.61 -5.49
C GLN A 54 18.07 0.35 -6.09
N ASN A 55 17.24 -0.65 -6.41
CA ASN A 55 17.71 -1.98 -6.76
C ASN A 55 17.30 -2.45 -8.13
N GLY A 56 16.39 -1.74 -8.80
CA GLY A 56 15.92 -2.13 -10.13
C GLY A 56 14.85 -3.20 -10.10
N GLY A 57 14.43 -3.64 -8.92
CA GLY A 57 13.40 -4.66 -8.79
C GLY A 57 13.13 -4.95 -7.33
N PHE A 58 12.14 -5.80 -7.09
CA PHE A 58 11.85 -6.23 -5.72
C PHE A 58 11.15 -7.58 -5.77
N PHE A 59 11.29 -8.34 -4.67
CA PHE A 59 10.54 -9.57 -4.48
C PHE A 59 9.23 -9.25 -3.74
N PRO A 60 8.22 -10.10 -3.85
CA PRO A 60 6.97 -9.89 -3.10
C PRO A 60 7.26 -9.73 -1.60
N PHE A 61 6.51 -8.84 -0.97
CA PHE A 61 6.65 -8.62 0.47
C PHE A 61 5.31 -8.20 1.03
N GLY A 62 5.22 -8.23 2.36
CA GLY A 62 4.01 -7.81 3.05
C GLY A 62 4.27 -6.62 3.95
N ILE A 63 3.20 -5.88 4.21
CA ILE A 63 3.19 -4.85 5.26
C ILE A 63 2.13 -5.29 6.26
N THR A 64 2.46 -5.26 7.52
CA THR A 64 1.50 -5.57 8.57
C THR A 64 1.29 -4.36 9.45
N LEU A 65 0.04 -4.12 9.80
CA LEU A 65 -0.30 -3.15 10.85
C LEU A 65 -0.66 -3.98 12.07
N GLY A 66 0.18 -3.92 13.09
CA GLY A 66 -0.01 -4.73 14.28
C GLY A 66 -1.11 -4.20 15.17
N SER A 67 -1.50 -5.02 16.14
CA SER A 67 -2.47 -4.59 17.13
C SER A 67 -1.96 -3.42 17.96
N ASP A 68 -0.63 -3.24 17.99
CA ASP A 68 0.00 -2.11 18.66
C ASP A 68 0.02 -0.84 17.82
N GLY A 69 -0.50 -0.89 16.60
CA GLY A 69 -0.54 0.27 15.71
C GLY A 69 0.70 0.50 14.90
N GLU A 70 1.68 -0.39 14.96
CA GLU A 70 2.93 -0.20 14.22
C GLU A 70 2.92 -0.93 12.90
N LEU A 71 3.52 -0.29 11.89
CA LEU A 71 3.67 -0.87 10.57
C LEU A 71 5.02 -1.56 10.46
N ARG A 72 5.02 -2.77 9.87
CA ARG A 72 6.24 -3.54 9.72
C ARG A 72 6.26 -4.18 8.34
N ILE A 73 7.47 -4.40 7.82
CA ILE A 73 7.66 -5.11 6.56
C ILE A 73 7.90 -6.59 6.88
N VAL A 74 7.22 -7.46 6.15
CA VAL A 74 7.38 -8.89 6.27
C VAL A 74 7.88 -9.43 4.94
N MET A 75 8.99 -10.16 4.98
CA MET A 75 9.57 -10.75 3.77
C MET A 75 9.82 -12.22 4.02
N VAL A 76 9.65 -13.01 2.96
CA VAL A 76 10.00 -14.42 3.02
C VAL A 76 11.33 -14.61 2.30
N THR A 77 12.05 -15.67 2.68
CA THR A 77 13.31 -15.98 2.02
C THR A 77 13.02 -16.59 0.66
N PRO A 78 13.64 -16.09 -0.41
CA PRO A 78 13.47 -16.72 -1.72
C PRO A 78 13.96 -18.16 -1.68
N GLY A 79 13.27 -19.01 -2.43
CA GLY A 79 13.73 -20.38 -2.61
C GLY A 79 14.97 -20.42 -3.48
N GLU A 80 15.47 -21.63 -3.71
CA GLU A 80 16.65 -21.79 -4.56
C GLU A 80 16.28 -21.44 -6.00
N PRO A 81 17.19 -20.74 -6.71
CA PRO A 81 16.94 -20.44 -8.12
C PRO A 81 16.80 -21.72 -8.94
N ASP A 82 16.02 -21.66 -10.00
CA ASP A 82 15.90 -22.78 -10.92
C ASP A 82 17.14 -22.86 -11.81
N GLU A 83 17.06 -23.72 -12.83
CA GLU A 83 18.21 -23.95 -13.72
C GLU A 83 18.58 -22.68 -14.48
N ASP A 84 17.63 -21.78 -14.68
CA ASP A 84 17.86 -20.51 -15.38
C ASP A 84 18.31 -19.40 -14.43
N GLY A 85 18.47 -19.71 -13.15
CA GLY A 85 18.85 -18.72 -12.15
C GLY A 85 17.71 -17.88 -11.66
N GLU A 86 16.46 -18.27 -11.92
CA GLU A 86 15.29 -17.48 -11.56
C GLU A 86 14.66 -18.01 -10.27
N VAL A 87 14.20 -17.06 -9.46
CA VAL A 87 13.49 -17.35 -8.22
C VAL A 87 12.00 -17.35 -8.51
N ASP A 88 11.28 -18.32 -7.93
CA ASP A 88 9.86 -18.46 -8.15
C ASP A 88 9.10 -17.47 -7.27
N ALA A 89 8.74 -16.31 -7.84
CA ALA A 89 8.02 -15.29 -7.12
C ALA A 89 6.62 -15.76 -6.73
N GLY A 90 6.01 -16.63 -7.52
CA GLY A 90 4.71 -17.21 -7.18
C GLY A 90 4.77 -18.02 -5.90
N GLN A 91 5.85 -18.79 -5.71
CA GLN A 91 6.03 -19.54 -4.48
C GLN A 91 6.26 -18.59 -3.30
N MET A 92 7.00 -17.51 -3.51
CA MET A 92 7.20 -16.53 -2.46
C MET A 92 5.87 -15.91 -2.04
N LEU A 93 4.99 -15.61 -3.01
CA LEU A 93 3.67 -15.08 -2.69
C LEU A 93 2.85 -16.08 -1.89
N THR A 94 2.90 -17.36 -2.24
CA THR A 94 2.20 -18.39 -1.51
C THR A 94 2.72 -18.49 -0.07
N ASP A 95 4.03 -18.48 0.11
CA ASP A 95 4.64 -18.57 1.43
C ASP A 95 4.30 -17.34 2.26
N LEU A 96 4.34 -16.17 1.66
CA LEU A 96 4.01 -14.92 2.35
C LEU A 96 2.55 -14.92 2.79
N HIS A 97 1.67 -15.34 1.90
CA HIS A 97 0.25 -15.41 2.20
C HIS A 97 0.00 -16.35 3.39
N GLU A 98 0.64 -17.51 3.38
CA GLU A 98 0.49 -18.48 4.45
C GLU A 98 1.01 -17.92 5.78
N LEU A 99 2.16 -17.26 5.73
CA LEU A 99 2.75 -16.66 6.93
C LEU A 99 1.81 -15.62 7.53
N LEU A 100 1.23 -14.78 6.68
CA LEU A 100 0.31 -13.74 7.16
C LEU A 100 -0.98 -14.34 7.72
N ARG A 101 -1.48 -15.41 7.10
CA ARG A 101 -2.67 -16.07 7.62
C ARG A 101 -2.41 -16.68 9.00
N GLN A 102 -1.22 -17.25 9.19
CA GLN A 102 -0.87 -17.87 10.47
C GLN A 102 -0.79 -16.84 11.60
N GLY A 103 -0.35 -15.61 11.28
CA GLY A 103 -0.21 -14.57 12.27
C GLY A 103 -1.37 -13.58 12.33
N ARG A 104 -2.44 -13.84 11.61
CA ARG A 104 -3.49 -12.82 11.39
C ARG A 104 -4.12 -12.28 12.67
N ASP A 105 -4.13 -13.07 13.74
CA ASP A 105 -4.73 -12.62 15.00
C ASP A 105 -3.94 -11.48 15.64
N GLU A 106 -2.70 -11.26 15.20
CA GLU A 106 -1.85 -10.20 15.76
C GLU A 106 -1.89 -8.92 14.95
N PHE A 107 -2.63 -8.92 13.84
CA PHE A 107 -2.65 -7.78 12.93
C PHE A 107 -4.04 -7.17 12.85
N ARG A 108 -4.09 -5.86 12.61
CA ARG A 108 -5.33 -5.17 12.24
C ARG A 108 -5.53 -5.17 10.75
N ALA A 109 -4.42 -5.03 10.00
CA ALA A 109 -4.47 -4.98 8.55
C ALA A 109 -3.17 -5.53 8.00
N VAL A 110 -3.23 -6.03 6.77
CA VAL A 110 -2.04 -6.47 6.05
C VAL A 110 -2.16 -6.02 4.59
N ALA A 111 -1.02 -5.86 3.94
CA ALA A 111 -0.98 -5.66 2.50
C ALA A 111 0.06 -6.59 1.92
N ILE A 112 -0.21 -7.10 0.72
CA ILE A 112 0.76 -7.90 -0.03
C ILE A 112 1.07 -7.13 -1.29
N VAL A 113 2.36 -6.92 -1.55
CA VAL A 113 2.85 -6.10 -2.66
C VAL A 113 3.71 -6.96 -3.56
N SER A 114 3.46 -6.88 -4.86
CA SER A 114 4.18 -7.69 -5.83
C SER A 114 4.37 -6.92 -7.13
N ASP A 115 5.32 -7.39 -7.92
CA ASP A 115 5.62 -6.85 -9.23
C ASP A 115 4.83 -7.67 -10.25
N VAL A 116 4.07 -7.00 -11.09
CA VAL A 116 3.19 -7.68 -12.03
C VAL A 116 3.42 -7.12 -13.43
N SER A 117 3.09 -7.92 -14.43
CA SER A 117 3.10 -7.47 -15.82
C SER A 117 1.76 -6.89 -16.19
N LEU A 118 1.76 -5.79 -16.92
CA LEU A 118 0.55 -5.13 -17.38
C LEU A 118 0.57 -5.05 -18.89
N PRO A 119 0.21 -6.16 -19.57
CA PRO A 119 0.29 -6.17 -21.05
C PRO A 119 -0.57 -5.10 -21.69
N GLU A 120 -1.70 -4.76 -21.07
CA GLU A 120 -2.61 -3.75 -21.60
C GLU A 120 -1.98 -2.36 -21.60
N HIS A 121 -1.04 -2.13 -20.73
CA HIS A 121 -0.33 -0.85 -20.65
C HIS A 121 1.02 -0.91 -21.34
N GLY A 122 1.45 -2.09 -21.79
CA GLY A 122 2.79 -2.27 -22.33
C GLY A 122 3.86 -2.02 -21.29
N SER A 123 3.56 -2.29 -20.01
CA SER A 123 4.46 -1.96 -18.91
C SER A 123 4.36 -3.01 -17.83
N ASP A 124 5.18 -2.85 -16.81
CA ASP A 124 5.01 -3.58 -15.56
C ASP A 124 4.24 -2.71 -14.58
N GLY A 125 3.94 -3.26 -13.43
CA GLY A 125 3.23 -2.51 -12.40
C GLY A 125 3.53 -3.01 -11.01
N ILE A 126 3.34 -2.15 -10.03
CA ILE A 126 3.36 -2.52 -8.64
C ILE A 126 1.91 -2.80 -8.23
N HIS A 127 1.64 -4.01 -7.80
CA HIS A 127 0.31 -4.40 -7.35
C HIS A 127 0.33 -4.48 -5.83
N GLY A 128 -0.61 -3.82 -5.18
CA GLY A 128 -0.79 -3.93 -3.74
C GLY A 128 -2.23 -4.27 -3.42
N ALA A 129 -2.42 -5.21 -2.50
CA ALA A 129 -3.75 -5.59 -2.04
C ALA A 129 -3.73 -5.64 -0.53
N ALA A 130 -4.61 -4.87 0.10
CA ALA A 130 -4.68 -4.76 1.55
C ALA A 130 -5.99 -5.29 2.06
N GLU A 131 -5.95 -5.90 3.24
CA GLU A 131 -7.13 -6.43 3.92
C GLU A 131 -7.12 -5.97 5.36
N HIS A 132 -8.29 -5.68 5.87
CA HIS A 132 -8.49 -5.36 7.27
C HIS A 132 -9.21 -6.53 7.94
N ARG A 133 -8.91 -6.75 9.22
CA ARG A 133 -9.52 -7.89 9.93
C ARG A 133 -11.04 -7.75 10.05
N ASP A 134 -11.58 -6.56 9.82
CA ASP A 134 -13.04 -6.38 9.83
C ASP A 134 -13.70 -6.76 8.51
N GLY A 135 -12.91 -7.16 7.51
CA GLY A 135 -13.42 -7.59 6.22
C GLY A 135 -13.26 -6.59 5.10
N ALA A 136 -12.85 -5.36 5.40
CA ALA A 136 -12.65 -4.37 4.36
C ALA A 136 -11.40 -4.68 3.54
N VAL A 137 -11.40 -4.32 2.26
CA VAL A 137 -10.28 -4.56 1.36
C VAL A 137 -10.01 -3.31 0.53
N LEU A 138 -8.78 -3.21 0.04
CA LEU A 138 -8.40 -2.10 -0.82
C LEU A 138 -7.23 -2.58 -1.68
N ALA A 139 -7.29 -2.35 -2.99
CA ALA A 139 -6.20 -2.76 -3.88
C ALA A 139 -5.94 -1.68 -4.90
N ALA A 140 -4.70 -1.65 -5.38
CA ALA A 140 -4.29 -0.63 -6.35
C ALA A 140 -3.10 -1.13 -7.16
N ILE A 141 -2.91 -0.52 -8.32
CA ILE A 141 -1.81 -0.82 -9.23
C ILE A 141 -1.14 0.50 -9.60
N ILE A 142 0.19 0.51 -9.60
CA ILE A 142 0.95 1.64 -10.10
C ILE A 142 1.75 1.18 -11.31
N PRO A 143 1.32 1.52 -12.53
CA PRO A 143 2.12 1.17 -13.72
C PRO A 143 3.46 1.91 -13.71
N TYR A 144 4.50 1.27 -14.23
CA TYR A 144 5.81 1.92 -14.30
C TYR A 144 6.59 1.41 -15.50
N VAL A 145 7.51 2.24 -15.97
CA VAL A 145 8.40 1.89 -17.06
C VAL A 145 9.80 2.37 -16.71
N PRO A 146 10.84 1.73 -17.24
CA PRO A 146 12.20 2.25 -17.06
C PRO A 146 12.33 3.63 -17.69
N GLY A 147 13.04 4.52 -17.00
CA GLY A 147 13.31 5.85 -17.51
C GLY A 147 14.81 6.10 -17.55
N ALA A 148 15.18 7.32 -17.96
CA ALA A 148 16.58 7.68 -18.12
C ALA A 148 17.33 7.69 -16.80
N GLU A 149 16.63 7.99 -15.71
CA GLU A 149 17.25 8.12 -14.40
C GLU A 149 16.51 7.29 -13.37
N GLY A 150 16.14 6.06 -13.72
CA GLY A 150 15.41 5.18 -12.83
C GLY A 150 14.11 4.75 -13.47
N PHE A 151 13.01 4.88 -12.74
CA PHE A 151 11.70 4.44 -13.22
C PHE A 151 10.73 5.61 -13.23
N ASN A 152 9.83 5.59 -14.21
CA ASN A 152 8.73 6.55 -14.28
C ASN A 152 7.46 5.83 -13.84
N PHE A 153 6.78 6.38 -12.85
CA PHE A 153 5.58 5.80 -12.29
C PHE A 153 4.35 6.57 -12.80
N ALA A 154 3.35 5.83 -13.23
CA ALA A 154 2.09 6.43 -13.62
C ALA A 154 1.22 6.66 -12.40
N ALA A 155 0.05 7.25 -12.61
CA ALA A 155 -0.88 7.47 -11.51
C ALA A 155 -1.39 6.14 -10.98
N VAL A 156 -1.71 6.11 -9.69
CA VAL A 156 -2.27 4.93 -9.04
C VAL A 156 -3.65 4.64 -9.63
N GLU A 157 -3.90 3.39 -9.97
CA GLU A 157 -5.19 2.94 -10.48
C GLU A 157 -5.82 1.99 -9.46
N PRO A 158 -7.12 2.11 -9.20
CA PRO A 158 -7.77 1.17 -8.29
C PRO A 158 -7.88 -0.22 -8.90
N ASP A 159 -7.93 -1.21 -8.04
CA ASP A 159 -8.11 -2.59 -8.46
C ASP A 159 -9.07 -3.25 -7.47
N THR A 160 -9.49 -4.47 -7.79
CA THR A 160 -10.39 -5.22 -6.92
C THR A 160 -9.62 -6.34 -6.24
N HIS A 161 -10.10 -6.72 -5.05
CA HIS A 161 -9.46 -7.77 -4.27
C HIS A 161 -10.48 -8.44 -3.38
N GLU A 162 -10.41 -9.75 -3.29
CA GLU A 162 -11.26 -10.50 -2.38
C GLU A 162 -10.46 -10.89 -1.15
N PRO A 163 -11.06 -10.89 0.05
CA PRO A 163 -10.33 -11.26 1.25
C PRO A 163 -9.73 -12.66 1.11
N SER A 164 -8.52 -12.81 1.61
CA SER A 164 -7.83 -14.10 1.57
C SER A 164 -7.05 -14.38 2.84
N ILE A 165 -6.87 -13.39 3.70
CA ILE A 165 -6.14 -13.57 4.97
C ILE A 165 -7.11 -13.91 6.08
N TRP A 166 -8.15 -13.12 6.26
CA TRP A 166 -9.16 -13.32 7.32
C TRP A 166 -10.38 -14.06 6.75
N VAL A 167 -10.13 -15.18 6.10
CA VAL A 167 -11.20 -16.04 5.61
C VAL A 167 -10.90 -17.47 6.03
N ASP A 168 -11.93 -18.27 6.12
CA ASP A 168 -11.82 -19.68 6.52
C ASP A 168 -11.75 -20.61 5.33
#